data_08d89c12082d2577c707e48a25fa3afd
#
_entry.id   08d89c12082d2577c707e48a25fa3afd
#
_cell.length_a   1.000
_cell.length_b   1.000
_cell.length_c   1.000
_cell.angle_alpha   90.00
_cell.angle_beta   90.00
_cell.angle_gamma   90.00
#
_symmetry.space_group_name_H-M   'P 1'
#
loop_
_entity.id
_entity.type
_entity.pdbx_description
1 polymer ?
#
loop_
_entity_poly.entity_id
_entity_poly.type
_entity_poly.pdbx_seq_one_letter_code
_entity_poly.pdbx_strand_id
1 'polypeptide(L)'
;LDTIVIVVLAGIALAGVAVGVLIQTAIANFRKQKQPIGRRVDTFPTFKDPLGPSSHRNQITLSDGEKNYKYEEVQLVQLHVSNQGDKDFEDFKFGITLSQGDVAIYIESQSPDRQHQVEQLTPLTFGEPKSEIDFVLRPFQKTETYSFRLLVVTSEINKDPGEIEFSSPESVRFVALPTLVEIAEEAARSASVGFGPFSISLGK
;
A
#
# COMPACT_ATOMS: atom_id res chain seq x y z
N LEU A 1 9.56 -67.16 5.98
CA LEU A 1 10.15 -66.08 5.17
C LEU A 1 9.08 -65.12 4.64
N ASP A 2 7.88 -65.62 4.32
CA ASP A 2 6.81 -64.85 3.68
C ASP A 2 6.18 -63.81 4.61
N THR A 3 6.04 -64.08 5.90
CA THR A 3 5.40 -63.16 6.88
C THR A 3 6.25 -61.90 7.10
N ILE A 4 7.59 -62.06 7.15
CA ILE A 4 8.52 -60.91 7.32
C ILE A 4 8.49 -59.99 6.11
N VAL A 5 8.45 -60.55 4.91
CA VAL A 5 8.38 -59.79 3.66
C VAL A 5 7.08 -58.98 3.58
N ILE A 6 5.95 -59.56 3.98
CA ILE A 6 4.64 -58.86 4.03
C ILE A 6 4.67 -57.71 5.02
N VAL A 7 5.24 -57.89 6.22
CA VAL A 7 5.32 -56.83 7.23
C VAL A 7 6.23 -55.67 6.76
N VAL A 8 7.36 -55.98 6.10
CA VAL A 8 8.26 -54.96 5.56
C VAL A 8 7.60 -54.19 4.44
N LEU A 9 6.92 -54.85 3.51
CA LEU A 9 6.21 -54.21 2.42
C LEU A 9 5.06 -53.34 2.92
N ALA A 10 4.30 -53.79 3.91
CA ALA A 10 3.24 -52.98 4.55
C ALA A 10 3.80 -51.75 5.25
N GLY A 11 4.96 -51.86 5.92
CA GLY A 11 5.65 -50.74 6.54
C GLY A 11 6.11 -49.67 5.55
N ILE A 12 6.67 -50.08 4.41
CA ILE A 12 7.09 -49.18 3.35
C ILE A 12 5.88 -48.46 2.71
N ALA A 13 4.79 -49.18 2.49
CA ALA A 13 3.57 -48.60 1.93
C ALA A 13 2.96 -47.54 2.87
N LEU A 14 2.91 -47.83 4.19
CA LEU A 14 2.41 -46.86 5.19
C LEU A 14 3.31 -45.63 5.32
N ALA A 15 4.63 -45.80 5.27
CA ALA A 15 5.57 -44.67 5.26
C ALA A 15 5.40 -43.79 4.02
N GLY A 16 5.23 -44.39 2.84
CA GLY A 16 4.98 -43.68 1.61
C GLY A 16 3.70 -42.84 1.63
N VAL A 17 2.61 -43.39 2.19
CA VAL A 17 1.34 -42.64 2.36
C VAL A 17 1.51 -41.49 3.33
N ALA A 18 2.19 -41.66 4.45
CA ALA A 18 2.43 -40.60 5.45
C ALA A 18 3.25 -39.44 4.84
N VAL A 19 4.32 -39.74 4.11
CA VAL A 19 5.14 -38.75 3.40
C VAL A 19 4.31 -38.04 2.33
N GLY A 20 3.51 -38.76 1.55
CA GLY A 20 2.63 -38.18 0.55
C GLY A 20 1.61 -37.18 1.12
N VAL A 21 0.99 -37.51 2.27
CA VAL A 21 0.06 -36.62 2.95
C VAL A 21 0.76 -35.37 3.51
N LEU A 22 1.97 -35.53 4.07
CA LEU A 22 2.76 -34.38 4.56
C LEU A 22 3.17 -33.44 3.42
N ILE A 23 3.57 -33.97 2.28
CA ILE A 23 3.90 -33.15 1.10
C ILE A 23 2.64 -32.46 0.57
N GLN A 24 1.51 -33.14 0.47
CA GLN A 24 0.26 -32.53 0.02
C GLN A 24 -0.23 -31.42 0.97
N THR A 25 -0.13 -31.64 2.28
CA THR A 25 -0.51 -30.60 3.28
C THR A 25 0.45 -29.41 3.24
N ALA A 26 1.75 -29.65 3.06
CA ALA A 26 2.72 -28.56 2.87
C ALA A 26 2.41 -27.77 1.59
N ILE A 27 2.20 -28.42 0.46
CA ILE A 27 1.83 -27.77 -0.81
C ILE A 27 0.50 -27.02 -0.68
N ALA A 28 -0.51 -27.59 -0.01
CA ALA A 28 -1.79 -26.93 0.21
C ALA A 28 -1.66 -25.70 1.10
N ASN A 29 -0.79 -25.74 2.11
CA ASN A 29 -0.50 -24.58 2.95
C ASN A 29 0.27 -23.48 2.20
N PHE A 30 1.25 -23.85 1.35
CA PHE A 30 1.93 -22.89 0.47
C PHE A 30 0.97 -22.24 -0.54
N ARG A 31 0.04 -23.01 -1.12
CA ARG A 31 -0.99 -22.49 -2.02
C ARG A 31 -2.02 -21.59 -1.34
N LYS A 32 -2.22 -21.73 -0.03
CA LYS A 32 -3.11 -20.90 0.78
C LYS A 32 -2.45 -19.59 1.26
N GLN A 33 -1.15 -19.40 1.05
CA GLN A 33 -0.52 -18.14 1.40
C GLN A 33 -1.07 -17.04 0.49
N LYS A 34 -1.75 -16.08 1.11
CA LYS A 34 -2.24 -14.89 0.41
C LYS A 34 -1.06 -14.13 -0.21
N GLN A 35 -1.19 -13.78 -1.49
CA GLN A 35 -0.16 -13.02 -2.20
C GLN A 35 0.10 -11.66 -1.51
N PRO A 36 1.35 -11.31 -1.22
CA PRO A 36 1.66 -10.02 -0.59
C PRO A 36 1.55 -8.89 -1.61
N ILE A 37 0.78 -7.87 -1.23
CA ILE A 37 0.69 -6.59 -1.94
C ILE A 37 1.23 -5.53 -1.00
N GLY A 38 2.33 -4.88 -1.39
CA GLY A 38 2.91 -3.77 -0.65
C GLY A 38 2.01 -2.55 -0.72
N ARG A 39 1.75 -1.91 0.42
CA ARG A 39 1.09 -0.61 0.51
C ARG A 39 1.97 0.39 1.23
N ARG A 40 2.05 1.61 0.73
CA ARG A 40 2.66 2.74 1.42
C ARG A 40 1.71 3.92 1.36
N VAL A 41 1.58 4.61 2.47
CA VAL A 41 0.77 5.81 2.62
C VAL A 41 1.68 6.91 3.16
N ASP A 42 1.90 7.94 2.36
CA ASP A 42 2.65 9.13 2.75
C ASP A 42 1.69 10.31 2.80
N THR A 43 1.63 11.01 3.91
CA THR A 43 0.79 12.19 4.09
C THR A 43 1.65 13.44 4.07
N PHE A 44 1.24 14.43 3.28
CA PHE A 44 1.92 15.70 3.16
C PHE A 44 0.95 16.81 3.52
N PRO A 45 1.27 17.65 4.51
CA PRO A 45 0.46 18.82 4.80
C PRO A 45 0.47 19.75 3.58
N THR A 46 -0.70 20.05 3.06
CA THR A 46 -0.85 20.87 1.85
C THR A 46 -0.41 22.30 2.10
N PHE A 47 -0.58 22.79 3.33
CA PHE A 47 -0.16 24.13 3.73
C PHE A 47 0.43 24.09 5.14
N LYS A 48 1.74 24.20 5.25
CA LYS A 48 2.38 24.58 6.52
C LYS A 48 2.54 26.09 6.51
N ASP A 49 1.95 26.78 7.48
CA ASP A 49 2.26 28.17 7.74
C ASP A 49 3.70 28.23 8.26
N PRO A 50 4.65 28.83 7.51
CA PRO A 50 6.05 28.95 7.97
C PRO A 50 6.20 29.86 9.20
N LEU A 51 5.17 30.61 9.57
CA LEU A 51 5.16 31.53 10.69
C LEU A 51 4.54 30.94 11.98
N GLY A 52 4.16 29.65 11.94
CA GLY A 52 3.55 28.94 13.08
C GLY A 52 2.03 28.81 12.97
N PRO A 53 1.37 28.23 13.97
CA PRO A 53 -0.06 27.97 13.89
C PRO A 53 -0.83 29.30 13.78
N SER A 54 -1.25 29.60 12.55
CA SER A 54 -2.10 30.76 12.32
C SER A 54 -3.51 30.44 12.81
N SER A 55 -4.17 31.44 13.42
CA SER A 55 -5.58 31.35 13.77
C SER A 55 -6.51 31.38 12.56
N HIS A 56 -5.95 31.45 11.36
CA HIS A 56 -6.69 31.51 10.10
C HIS A 56 -6.76 30.10 9.50
N ARG A 57 -7.97 29.64 9.25
CA ARG A 57 -8.22 28.39 8.52
C ARG A 57 -7.76 28.54 7.08
N ASN A 58 -6.91 27.63 6.64
CA ASN A 58 -6.53 27.55 5.24
C ASN A 58 -7.73 27.06 4.43
N GLN A 59 -8.26 27.91 3.57
CA GLN A 59 -9.36 27.56 2.69
C GLN A 59 -8.86 27.42 1.27
N ILE A 60 -9.11 26.25 0.65
CA ILE A 60 -8.82 26.00 -0.75
C ILE A 60 -10.12 26.17 -1.53
N THR A 61 -10.04 26.90 -2.64
CA THR A 61 -11.13 26.98 -3.61
C THR A 61 -10.73 26.19 -4.85
N LEU A 62 -11.46 25.13 -5.15
CA LEU A 62 -11.31 24.30 -6.33
C LEU A 62 -12.44 24.64 -7.31
N SER A 63 -12.12 24.70 -8.61
CA SER A 63 -13.09 24.99 -9.64
C SER A 63 -13.08 23.87 -10.70
N ASP A 64 -14.25 23.39 -11.09
CA ASP A 64 -14.43 22.50 -12.22
C ASP A 64 -14.73 23.22 -13.55
N GLY A 65 -14.65 24.57 -13.53
CA GLY A 65 -14.98 25.43 -14.67
C GLY A 65 -16.42 25.96 -14.62
N GLU A 66 -17.33 25.31 -13.92
CA GLU A 66 -18.72 25.71 -13.76
C GLU A 66 -19.02 26.21 -12.35
N LYS A 67 -18.47 25.52 -11.34
CA LYS A 67 -18.71 25.78 -9.91
C LYS A 67 -17.41 25.91 -9.15
N ASN A 68 -17.46 26.66 -8.05
CA ASN A 68 -16.38 26.79 -7.10
C ASN A 68 -16.75 26.05 -5.81
N TYR A 69 -15.87 25.14 -5.40
CA TYR A 69 -15.99 24.36 -4.19
C TYR A 69 -14.96 24.85 -3.19
N LYS A 70 -15.38 25.09 -1.96
CA LYS A 70 -14.51 25.59 -0.88
C LYS A 70 -14.33 24.50 0.14
N TYR A 71 -13.09 24.17 0.42
CA TYR A 71 -12.71 23.17 1.42
C TYR A 71 -11.73 23.76 2.42
N GLU A 72 -11.86 23.34 3.66
CA GLU A 72 -10.93 23.64 4.73
C GLU A 72 -10.14 22.38 5.04
N GLU A 73 -8.89 22.52 5.53
CA GLU A 73 -8.06 21.42 6.00
C GLU A 73 -7.86 20.28 4.96
N VAL A 74 -7.49 20.66 3.74
CA VAL A 74 -7.16 19.68 2.70
C VAL A 74 -5.73 19.21 2.85
N GLN A 75 -5.52 17.90 2.79
CA GLN A 75 -4.20 17.28 2.85
C GLN A 75 -3.93 16.46 1.58
N LEU A 76 -2.67 16.43 1.17
CA LEU A 76 -2.21 15.59 0.08
C LEU A 76 -1.78 14.23 0.65
N VAL A 77 -2.43 13.18 0.20
CA VAL A 77 -2.07 11.80 0.53
C VAL A 77 -1.53 11.12 -0.72
N GLN A 78 -0.36 10.52 -0.61
CA GLN A 78 0.22 9.71 -1.68
C GLN A 78 0.18 8.25 -1.28
N LEU A 79 -0.43 7.43 -2.14
CA LEU A 79 -0.51 5.99 -1.98
C LEU A 79 0.37 5.30 -3.01
N HIS A 80 1.03 4.22 -2.58
CA HIS A 80 1.72 3.31 -3.48
C HIS A 80 1.21 1.90 -3.24
N VAL A 81 0.89 1.21 -4.33
CA VAL A 81 0.44 -0.19 -4.33
C VAL A 81 1.41 -0.98 -5.19
N SER A 82 2.11 -1.94 -4.61
CA SER A 82 3.16 -2.72 -5.27
C SER A 82 2.89 -4.22 -5.18
N ASN A 83 3.00 -4.92 -6.29
CA ASN A 83 2.92 -6.38 -6.30
C ASN A 83 4.25 -6.99 -5.83
N GLN A 84 4.30 -7.44 -4.60
CA GLN A 84 5.48 -8.09 -3.99
C GLN A 84 5.42 -9.61 -4.06
N GLY A 85 4.38 -10.16 -4.65
CA GLY A 85 4.20 -11.59 -4.80
C GLY A 85 4.76 -12.12 -6.12
N ASP A 86 4.51 -13.40 -6.35
CA ASP A 86 4.99 -14.10 -7.56
C ASP A 86 3.91 -14.23 -8.63
N LYS A 87 2.67 -13.88 -8.33
CA LYS A 87 1.54 -13.97 -9.25
C LYS A 87 1.30 -12.64 -9.94
N ASP A 88 1.18 -12.66 -11.25
CA ASP A 88 0.71 -11.55 -12.06
C ASP A 88 -0.83 -11.54 -12.11
N PHE A 89 -1.41 -10.35 -12.16
CA PHE A 89 -2.84 -10.13 -12.32
C PHE A 89 -3.09 -9.40 -13.63
N GLU A 90 -4.00 -9.90 -14.45
CA GLU A 90 -4.50 -9.16 -15.61
C GLU A 90 -5.36 -7.99 -15.18
N ASP A 91 -6.28 -8.26 -14.22
CA ASP A 91 -7.14 -7.28 -13.55
C ASP A 91 -6.96 -7.44 -12.04
N PHE A 92 -6.40 -6.45 -11.38
CA PHE A 92 -6.30 -6.43 -9.92
C PHE A 92 -7.28 -5.41 -9.35
N LYS A 93 -8.28 -5.90 -8.63
CA LYS A 93 -9.29 -5.06 -7.97
C LYS A 93 -8.89 -4.79 -6.53
N PHE A 94 -8.94 -3.54 -6.13
CA PHE A 94 -8.78 -3.16 -4.74
C PHE A 94 -9.57 -1.89 -4.42
N GLY A 95 -9.90 -1.73 -3.15
CA GLY A 95 -10.55 -0.53 -2.62
C GLY A 95 -9.73 0.07 -1.48
N ILE A 96 -9.91 1.35 -1.29
CA ILE A 96 -9.45 2.08 -0.12
C ILE A 96 -10.65 2.64 0.63
N THR A 97 -10.57 2.60 1.97
CA THR A 97 -11.54 3.23 2.86
C THR A 97 -10.80 4.21 3.76
N LEU A 98 -11.19 5.48 3.70
CA LEU A 98 -10.66 6.53 4.55
C LEU A 98 -11.27 6.41 5.95
N SER A 99 -10.58 6.93 6.96
CA SER A 99 -11.08 6.96 8.33
C SER A 99 -12.40 7.71 8.44
N GLN A 100 -13.14 7.41 9.50
CA GLN A 100 -14.46 7.99 9.73
C GLN A 100 -14.41 9.54 9.74
N GLY A 101 -15.18 10.13 8.84
CA GLY A 101 -15.26 11.58 8.68
C GLY A 101 -14.27 12.16 7.66
N ASP A 102 -13.25 11.41 7.25
CA ASP A 102 -12.33 11.83 6.20
C ASP A 102 -12.91 11.47 4.82
N VAL A 103 -12.75 12.38 3.85
CA VAL A 103 -13.27 12.17 2.50
C VAL A 103 -12.26 12.65 1.45
N ALA A 104 -12.13 11.90 0.37
CA ALA A 104 -11.37 12.34 -0.79
C ALA A 104 -12.24 13.18 -1.70
N ILE A 105 -11.67 14.28 -2.21
CA ILE A 105 -12.32 15.21 -3.14
C ILE A 105 -11.71 15.17 -4.54
N TYR A 106 -10.50 14.63 -4.65
CA TYR A 106 -9.79 14.49 -5.92
C TYR A 106 -8.83 13.31 -5.85
N ILE A 107 -8.63 12.65 -6.97
CA ILE A 107 -7.66 11.58 -7.12
C ILE A 107 -6.99 11.66 -8.50
N GLU A 108 -5.69 11.47 -8.49
CA GLU A 108 -4.85 11.32 -9.66
C GLU A 108 -4.11 9.99 -9.54
N SER A 109 -4.05 9.22 -10.61
CA SER A 109 -3.32 7.96 -10.67
C SER A 109 -2.14 8.05 -11.61
N GLN A 110 -1.06 7.39 -11.28
CA GLN A 110 0.12 7.24 -12.10
C GLN A 110 0.41 5.75 -12.28
N SER A 111 0.35 5.30 -13.53
CA SER A 111 0.71 3.94 -13.94
C SER A 111 2.23 3.80 -14.09
N PRO A 112 2.78 2.58 -14.01
CA PRO A 112 4.21 2.30 -14.23
C PRO A 112 4.70 2.77 -15.60
N ASP A 113 3.91 2.53 -16.64
CA ASP A 113 4.17 2.98 -18.00
C ASP A 113 2.87 3.14 -18.81
N ARG A 114 3.00 3.42 -20.11
CA ARG A 114 1.87 3.66 -21.04
C ARG A 114 1.02 2.43 -21.35
N GLN A 115 1.50 1.22 -21.06
CA GLN A 115 0.78 -0.04 -21.29
C GLN A 115 -0.12 -0.38 -20.11
N HIS A 116 0.07 0.30 -18.99
CA HIS A 116 -0.64 0.10 -17.75
C HIS A 116 -1.80 1.10 -17.62
N GLN A 117 -2.93 0.62 -17.13
CA GLN A 117 -4.14 1.41 -16.96
C GLN A 117 -4.64 1.32 -15.53
N VAL A 118 -5.15 2.43 -15.04
CA VAL A 118 -5.92 2.51 -13.80
C VAL A 118 -7.35 2.88 -14.16
N GLU A 119 -8.30 2.02 -13.79
CA GLU A 119 -9.71 2.33 -13.86
C GLU A 119 -10.23 2.63 -12.46
N GLN A 120 -10.77 3.80 -12.26
CA GLN A 120 -11.48 4.18 -11.05
C GLN A 120 -12.95 3.74 -11.17
N LEU A 121 -13.38 2.80 -10.33
CA LEU A 121 -14.74 2.26 -10.37
C LEU A 121 -15.74 3.15 -9.62
N THR A 122 -15.27 3.84 -8.58
CA THR A 122 -16.08 4.78 -7.80
C THR A 122 -15.85 6.19 -8.34
N PRO A 123 -16.81 6.80 -9.04
CA PRO A 123 -16.63 8.16 -9.55
C PRO A 123 -16.48 9.15 -8.40
N LEU A 124 -15.52 10.05 -8.54
CA LEU A 124 -15.18 11.09 -7.59
C LEU A 124 -15.20 12.45 -8.29
N THR A 125 -15.90 13.40 -7.72
CA THR A 125 -15.92 14.78 -8.19
C THR A 125 -15.76 15.74 -7.01
N PHE A 126 -15.38 16.99 -7.27
CA PHE A 126 -15.30 18.01 -6.21
C PHE A 126 -16.62 18.19 -5.45
N GLY A 127 -17.76 18.00 -6.10
CA GLY A 127 -19.07 18.15 -5.46
C GLY A 127 -19.58 16.90 -4.75
N GLU A 128 -18.96 15.74 -4.99
CA GLU A 128 -19.36 14.46 -4.42
C GLU A 128 -18.15 13.73 -3.85
N PRO A 129 -17.64 14.18 -2.70
CA PRO A 129 -16.54 13.52 -2.03
C PRO A 129 -16.91 12.11 -1.57
N LYS A 130 -15.93 11.20 -1.53
CA LYS A 130 -16.13 9.80 -1.14
C LYS A 130 -15.12 9.40 -0.07
N SER A 131 -15.55 8.54 0.86
CA SER A 131 -14.67 7.87 1.83
C SER A 131 -14.23 6.48 1.36
N GLU A 132 -14.93 5.90 0.39
CA GLU A 132 -14.65 4.58 -0.17
C GLU A 132 -14.44 4.70 -1.67
N ILE A 133 -13.32 4.19 -2.17
CA ILE A 133 -12.92 4.33 -3.58
C ILE A 133 -12.34 3.02 -4.07
N ASP A 134 -12.89 2.50 -5.16
CA ASP A 134 -12.48 1.24 -5.78
C ASP A 134 -11.75 1.47 -7.09
N PHE A 135 -10.77 0.59 -7.36
CA PHE A 135 -9.90 0.64 -8.53
C PHE A 135 -9.70 -0.73 -9.16
N VAL A 136 -9.36 -0.70 -10.45
CA VAL A 136 -8.79 -1.83 -11.17
C VAL A 136 -7.46 -1.41 -11.79
N LEU A 137 -6.41 -2.19 -11.56
CA LEU A 137 -5.08 -2.03 -12.18
C LEU A 137 -4.93 -3.06 -13.29
N ARG A 138 -4.45 -2.64 -14.48
CA ARG A 138 -4.31 -3.49 -15.67
C ARG A 138 -3.02 -3.19 -16.45
N PRO A 139 -2.13 -4.19 -16.63
CA PRO A 139 -1.95 -5.34 -15.77
C PRO A 139 -1.34 -4.94 -14.42
N PHE A 140 -1.25 -5.86 -13.45
CA PHE A 140 -0.52 -5.66 -12.21
C PHE A 140 0.48 -6.80 -12.02
N GLN A 141 1.63 -6.67 -12.65
CA GLN A 141 2.67 -7.68 -12.72
C GLN A 141 3.57 -7.63 -11.48
N LYS A 142 4.37 -8.67 -11.31
CA LYS A 142 5.37 -8.77 -10.24
C LYS A 142 6.31 -7.56 -10.27
N THR A 143 6.60 -7.03 -9.09
CA THR A 143 7.45 -5.84 -8.84
C THR A 143 6.90 -4.50 -9.32
N GLU A 144 5.78 -4.47 -10.01
CA GLU A 144 5.17 -3.22 -10.45
C GLU A 144 4.56 -2.43 -9.31
N THR A 145 4.59 -1.12 -9.46
CA THR A 145 4.06 -0.17 -8.48
C THR A 145 3.20 0.87 -9.17
N TYR A 146 1.97 1.02 -8.70
CA TYR A 146 1.08 2.10 -9.05
C TYR A 146 1.07 3.15 -7.94
N SER A 147 0.97 4.41 -8.34
CA SER A 147 0.93 5.53 -7.41
C SER A 147 -0.36 6.31 -7.56
N PHE A 148 -0.87 6.81 -6.45
CA PHE A 148 -2.08 7.63 -6.40
C PHE A 148 -1.82 8.87 -5.55
N ARG A 149 -2.37 9.99 -5.96
CA ARG A 149 -2.40 11.23 -5.18
C ARG A 149 -3.84 11.57 -4.89
N LEU A 150 -4.16 11.74 -3.63
CA LEU A 150 -5.49 12.10 -3.16
C LEU A 150 -5.44 13.46 -2.49
N LEU A 151 -6.44 14.28 -2.75
CA LEU A 151 -6.76 15.41 -1.88
C LEU A 151 -7.83 14.95 -0.91
N VAL A 152 -7.48 14.92 0.37
CA VAL A 152 -8.33 14.44 1.46
C VAL A 152 -8.71 15.62 2.35
N VAL A 153 -10.00 15.78 2.60
CA VAL A 153 -10.54 16.68 3.61
C VAL A 153 -10.68 15.89 4.89
N THR A 154 -10.03 16.36 5.95
CA THR A 154 -10.10 15.71 7.27
C THR A 154 -11.25 16.24 8.08
N SER A 155 -11.83 15.39 8.92
CA SER A 155 -12.93 15.75 9.81
C SER A 155 -12.51 16.64 10.97
N GLU A 156 -11.23 16.57 11.34
CA GLU A 156 -10.65 17.33 12.47
C GLU A 156 -9.61 18.33 11.95
N ILE A 157 -9.64 19.52 12.54
CA ILE A 157 -8.71 20.61 12.21
C ILE A 157 -7.30 20.27 12.71
N ASN A 158 -6.28 20.51 11.85
CA ASN A 158 -4.86 20.27 12.14
C ASN A 158 -4.52 18.81 12.49
N LYS A 159 -5.33 17.85 12.06
CA LYS A 159 -5.05 16.44 12.22
C LYS A 159 -4.68 15.82 10.88
N ASP A 160 -3.68 14.98 10.89
CA ASP A 160 -3.36 14.16 9.72
C ASP A 160 -4.54 13.22 9.42
N PRO A 161 -4.77 12.84 8.15
CA PRO A 161 -5.76 11.84 7.81
C PRO A 161 -5.56 10.58 8.63
N GLY A 162 -6.65 9.97 9.04
CA GLY A 162 -6.60 8.73 9.79
C GLY A 162 -6.05 7.57 8.95
N GLU A 163 -5.99 6.40 9.55
CA GLU A 163 -5.51 5.20 8.86
C GLU A 163 -6.39 4.89 7.64
N ILE A 164 -5.75 4.65 6.49
CA ILE A 164 -6.43 4.23 5.26
C ILE A 164 -6.41 2.71 5.21
N GLU A 165 -7.61 2.12 5.19
CA GLU A 165 -7.79 0.69 5.04
C GLU A 165 -7.76 0.28 3.57
N PHE A 166 -7.13 -0.86 3.28
CA PHE A 166 -7.07 -1.46 1.95
C PHE A 166 -7.81 -2.77 1.94
N SER A 167 -8.64 -2.98 0.93
CA SER A 167 -9.41 -4.20 0.73
C SER A 167 -9.27 -4.70 -0.70
N SER A 168 -9.47 -6.01 -0.90
CA SER A 168 -9.50 -6.61 -2.24
C SER A 168 -10.35 -7.87 -2.22
N PRO A 169 -11.13 -8.15 -3.27
CA PRO A 169 -11.82 -9.43 -3.44
C PRO A 169 -10.84 -10.57 -3.76
N GLU A 170 -9.60 -10.24 -4.16
CA GLU A 170 -8.57 -11.22 -4.48
C GLU A 170 -7.97 -11.86 -3.23
N SER A 171 -7.39 -13.05 -3.38
CA SER A 171 -6.71 -13.73 -2.27
C SER A 171 -5.33 -13.13 -2.00
N VAL A 172 -5.31 -11.90 -1.49
CA VAL A 172 -4.09 -11.14 -1.19
C VAL A 172 -4.06 -10.72 0.28
N ARG A 173 -2.88 -10.29 0.73
CA ARG A 173 -2.70 -9.56 1.99
C ARG A 173 -1.95 -8.27 1.73
N PHE A 174 -2.44 -7.16 2.24
CA PHE A 174 -1.71 -5.90 2.20
C PHE A 174 -0.64 -5.87 3.29
N VAL A 175 0.58 -5.49 2.88
CA VAL A 175 1.76 -5.41 3.76
C VAL A 175 2.23 -3.96 3.74
N ALA A 176 2.38 -3.35 4.91
CA ALA A 176 2.90 -2.00 5.00
C ALA A 176 4.36 -1.96 4.49
N LEU A 177 4.64 -1.01 3.62
CA LEU A 177 6.00 -0.65 3.20
C LEU A 177 6.46 0.55 4.02
N PRO A 178 7.78 0.72 4.21
CA PRO A 178 8.31 1.89 4.88
C PRO A 178 7.86 3.19 4.19
N THR A 179 7.50 4.19 4.98
CA THR A 179 7.18 5.53 4.52
C THR A 179 8.44 6.25 4.01
N LEU A 180 8.28 7.34 3.28
CA LEU A 180 9.42 8.15 2.83
C LEU A 180 10.23 8.70 4.01
N VAL A 181 9.56 9.03 5.12
CA VAL A 181 10.22 9.50 6.34
C VAL A 181 11.07 8.39 6.96
N GLU A 182 10.53 7.20 7.12
CA GLU A 182 11.25 6.04 7.65
C GLU A 182 12.45 5.66 6.78
N ILE A 183 12.30 5.69 5.45
CA ILE A 183 13.41 5.45 4.51
C ILE A 183 14.50 6.51 4.68
N ALA A 184 14.13 7.79 4.79
CA ALA A 184 15.09 8.87 4.98
C ALA A 184 15.81 8.77 6.33
N GLU A 185 15.11 8.43 7.40
CA GLU A 185 15.70 8.20 8.72
C GLU A 185 16.67 7.02 8.73
N GLU A 186 16.32 5.91 8.09
CA GLU A 186 17.18 4.74 7.98
C GLU A 186 18.43 5.04 7.17
N ALA A 187 18.30 5.77 6.05
CA ALA A 187 19.42 6.25 5.27
C ALA A 187 20.33 7.18 6.07
N ALA A 188 19.78 8.09 6.86
CA ALA A 188 20.55 8.98 7.73
C ALA A 188 21.30 8.20 8.84
N ARG A 189 20.66 7.21 9.45
CA ARG A 189 21.30 6.32 10.43
C ARG A 189 22.43 5.52 9.80
N SER A 190 22.20 4.94 8.62
CA SER A 190 23.20 4.16 7.89
C SER A 190 24.41 5.01 7.48
N ALA A 191 24.18 6.25 7.06
CA ALA A 191 25.25 7.20 6.74
C ALA A 191 26.07 7.59 7.98
N SER A 192 25.44 7.70 9.14
CA SER A 192 26.13 8.02 10.39
C SER A 192 27.01 6.87 10.92
N VAL A 193 26.71 5.63 10.59
CA VAL A 193 27.48 4.43 10.98
C VAL A 193 28.70 4.23 10.06
N GLY A 194 28.68 4.76 8.83
CA GLY A 194 29.74 4.61 7.83
C GLY A 194 30.97 5.55 8.03
N PHE A 195 30.85 6.57 8.86
CA PHE A 195 32.00 7.42 9.24
C PHE A 195 32.66 6.82 10.47
N GLY A 196 33.45 5.78 10.29
CA GLY A 196 34.50 5.39 11.23
C GLY A 196 35.45 6.56 11.50
N PRO A 197 36.39 6.48 12.47
CA PRO A 197 37.02 7.62 13.12
C PRO A 197 38.02 8.36 12.21
N PHE A 198 37.51 9.02 11.20
CA PHE A 198 38.24 10.06 10.49
C PHE A 198 37.72 11.43 10.95
N SER A 199 38.27 11.87 12.09
CA SER A 199 38.20 13.28 12.47
C SER A 199 39.05 14.08 11.49
N ILE A 200 38.44 14.79 10.54
CA ILE A 200 39.13 15.83 9.77
C ILE A 200 39.23 17.03 10.70
N SER A 201 40.40 17.19 11.35
CA SER A 201 40.76 18.40 12.02
C SER A 201 41.15 19.43 10.96
N LEU A 202 40.20 20.33 10.64
CA LEU A 202 40.58 21.57 9.94
C LEU A 202 41.34 22.46 10.91
N GLY A 203 42.65 22.38 10.83
CA GLY A 203 43.55 23.29 11.51
C GLY A 203 43.31 24.74 11.07
N LYS A 204 43.45 25.66 12.05
CA LYS A 204 43.47 27.12 11.88
C LYS A 204 44.53 27.56 10.90
#